data_ada0cbe4e91ebf8dbd03ba407d56985c
#
_entry.id   ada0cbe4e91ebf8dbd03ba407d56985c
#
_cell.length_a   1.000
_cell.length_b   1.000
_cell.length_c   1.000
_cell.angle_alpha   90.00
_cell.angle_beta   90.00
_cell.angle_gamma   90.00
#
_symmetry.space_group_name_H-M   'P 1'
#
loop_
_entity.id
_entity.type
_entity.pdbx_description
1 polymer ?
#
loop_
_entity_poly.entity_id
_entity_poly.type
_entity_poly.pdbx_seq_one_letter_code
_entity_poly.pdbx_strand_id
1 'polypeptide(L)'
;MAANKRVLYVGGLAEEVDEKVLHAAFIPFGDITDIQIPLDYETGKISVCDAAAAIDNMNESELFGRTIRVNTAKPMRIKEGSSRPVWSDDDWLKKFSGKTTEEAEAEAAGGETTNTATQEGEPPAKKGRVNPQVYMDIKIGNKPAGRLRFVLRADIVPMTAENFRCLCTHEKGFGFKGSSFHRIIPQFMCQGGDFTNHNGTGGKSIYGRKFDDENFVLKHTAPGQLSMANSGPNSNGSQFFITTDKTDWLDGKHVVFGDLVEGMDVVRAMEAQGSKDGKPKQKVIISDCGEYE
;
A
#
# COMPACT_ATOMS: atom_id res chain seq x y z
N MET A 1 -5.01 5.96 -29.53
CA MET A 1 -3.64 6.46 -29.22
C MET A 1 -3.64 7.99 -29.07
N ALA A 2 -4.36 8.56 -28.10
CA ALA A 2 -4.41 10.00 -27.88
C ALA A 2 -4.38 10.41 -26.38
N ALA A 3 -4.13 9.48 -25.45
CA ALA A 3 -4.24 9.75 -24.00
C ALA A 3 -2.98 10.36 -23.36
N ASN A 4 -1.81 10.39 -24.01
CA ASN A 4 -0.55 10.77 -23.38
C ASN A 4 -0.06 12.21 -23.67
N LYS A 5 -0.82 13.04 -24.38
CA LYS A 5 -0.41 14.44 -24.69
C LYS A 5 -0.78 15.46 -23.60
N ARG A 6 -1.46 15.04 -22.53
CA ARG A 6 -1.98 15.94 -21.49
C ARG A 6 -1.25 15.86 -20.16
N VAL A 7 -0.24 15.00 -20.03
CA VAL A 7 0.54 14.86 -18.79
C VAL A 7 1.87 15.56 -18.95
N LEU A 8 2.15 16.49 -18.06
CA LEU A 8 3.39 17.25 -18.00
C LEU A 8 4.28 16.71 -16.87
N TYR A 9 5.58 16.80 -17.11
CA TYR A 9 6.62 16.64 -16.12
C TYR A 9 7.19 18.01 -15.78
N VAL A 10 7.22 18.36 -14.50
CA VAL A 10 7.78 19.60 -13.98
C VAL A 10 8.97 19.24 -13.09
N GLY A 11 10.16 19.66 -13.47
CA GLY A 11 11.40 19.43 -12.72
C GLY A 11 11.99 20.73 -12.18
N GLY A 12 12.88 20.63 -11.18
CA GLY A 12 13.54 21.78 -10.57
C GLY A 12 12.68 22.51 -9.54
N LEU A 13 11.73 21.84 -8.92
CA LEU A 13 10.86 22.41 -7.89
C LEU A 13 11.65 22.78 -6.61
N ALA A 14 11.25 23.84 -5.93
CA ALA A 14 11.73 24.18 -4.60
C ALA A 14 11.01 23.33 -3.54
N GLU A 15 11.60 23.13 -2.36
CA GLU A 15 11.01 22.36 -1.27
C GLU A 15 9.69 22.95 -0.76
N GLU A 16 9.48 24.25 -0.96
CA GLU A 16 8.28 24.96 -0.56
C GLU A 16 7.10 24.79 -1.53
N VAL A 17 7.33 24.15 -2.69
CA VAL A 17 6.32 23.96 -3.74
C VAL A 17 5.47 22.74 -3.43
N ASP A 18 4.25 22.96 -2.99
CA ASP A 18 3.24 21.93 -2.76
C ASP A 18 2.28 21.77 -3.97
N GLU A 19 1.37 20.81 -3.88
CA GLU A 19 0.35 20.57 -4.91
C GLU A 19 -0.54 21.80 -5.17
N LYS A 20 -0.77 22.64 -4.15
CA LYS A 20 -1.60 23.84 -4.25
C LYS A 20 -0.90 24.94 -5.03
N VAL A 21 0.40 25.09 -4.83
CA VAL A 21 1.24 26.05 -5.56
C VAL A 21 1.31 25.64 -7.03
N LEU A 22 1.54 24.36 -7.33
CA LEU A 22 1.53 23.88 -8.70
C LEU A 22 0.15 24.01 -9.34
N HIS A 23 -0.92 23.71 -8.61
CA HIS A 23 -2.27 23.92 -9.11
C HIS A 23 -2.52 25.39 -9.48
N ALA A 24 -2.17 26.32 -8.62
CA ALA A 24 -2.35 27.76 -8.87
C ALA A 24 -1.52 28.25 -10.06
N ALA A 25 -0.29 27.76 -10.21
CA ALA A 25 0.61 28.12 -11.30
C ALA A 25 0.14 27.62 -12.69
N PHE A 26 -0.53 26.47 -12.74
CA PHE A 26 -0.94 25.82 -13.99
C PHE A 26 -2.43 25.99 -14.33
N ILE A 27 -3.25 26.53 -13.45
CA ILE A 27 -4.68 26.79 -13.66
C ILE A 27 -5.00 27.62 -14.93
N PRO A 28 -4.16 28.61 -15.35
CA PRO A 28 -4.40 29.37 -16.56
C PRO A 28 -4.39 28.53 -17.86
N PHE A 29 -3.85 27.31 -17.83
CA PHE A 29 -3.73 26.42 -18.98
C PHE A 29 -4.85 25.36 -19.04
N GLY A 30 -5.92 25.55 -18.27
CA GLY A 30 -7.13 24.74 -18.28
C GLY A 30 -7.28 23.85 -17.05
N ASP A 31 -8.32 23.02 -17.05
CA ASP A 31 -8.65 22.16 -15.93
C ASP A 31 -7.53 21.17 -15.62
N ILE A 32 -7.13 21.13 -14.35
CA ILE A 32 -6.11 20.23 -13.82
C ILE A 32 -6.82 19.03 -13.21
N THR A 33 -6.57 17.85 -13.75
CA THR A 33 -7.23 16.63 -13.32
C THR A 33 -6.44 15.83 -12.29
N ASP A 34 -5.11 15.99 -12.27
CA ASP A 34 -4.24 15.27 -11.33
C ASP A 34 -2.89 16.00 -11.17
N ILE A 35 -2.38 16.04 -9.94
CA ILE A 35 -1.05 16.55 -9.58
C ILE A 35 -0.38 15.52 -8.68
N GLN A 36 0.86 15.15 -8.99
CA GLN A 36 1.67 14.25 -8.20
C GLN A 36 3.06 14.85 -8.00
N ILE A 37 3.45 15.07 -6.75
CA ILE A 37 4.81 15.45 -6.37
C ILE A 37 5.41 14.26 -5.61
N PRO A 38 6.42 13.56 -6.16
CA PRO A 38 7.14 12.51 -5.45
C PRO A 38 7.87 13.05 -4.21
N LEU A 39 8.19 12.16 -3.27
CA LEU A 39 8.86 12.50 -2.00
C LEU A 39 10.29 13.09 -2.15
N ASP A 40 10.88 13.02 -3.31
CA ASP A 40 12.17 13.64 -3.62
C ASP A 40 12.09 15.15 -3.91
N TYR A 41 10.89 15.72 -3.86
CA TYR A 41 10.55 17.16 -3.97
C TYR A 41 11.11 17.91 -5.19
N GLU A 42 11.96 17.31 -5.99
CA GLU A 42 12.58 17.98 -7.15
C GLU A 42 11.75 17.89 -8.42
N THR A 43 10.73 17.02 -8.44
CA THR A 43 9.94 16.76 -9.65
C THR A 43 8.46 16.59 -9.37
N GLY A 44 7.62 17.03 -10.31
CA GLY A 44 6.17 16.87 -10.24
C GLY A 44 5.58 16.39 -11.57
N LYS A 45 4.43 15.73 -11.54
CA LYS A 45 3.62 15.39 -12.71
C LYS A 45 2.27 16.07 -12.60
N ILE A 46 1.86 16.73 -13.67
CA ILE A 46 0.59 17.47 -13.74
C ILE A 46 -0.16 17.03 -15.00
N SER A 47 -1.45 16.76 -14.85
CA SER A 47 -2.35 16.51 -15.99
C SER A 47 -3.22 17.74 -16.24
N VAL A 48 -2.99 18.42 -17.35
CA VAL A 48 -3.68 19.67 -17.74
C VAL A 48 -4.35 19.54 -19.12
N CYS A 49 -5.40 20.32 -19.36
CA CYS A 49 -6.13 20.28 -20.63
C CYS A 49 -5.32 20.83 -21.80
N ASP A 50 -4.59 21.93 -21.63
CA ASP A 50 -3.71 22.51 -22.64
C ASP A 50 -2.23 22.40 -22.26
N ALA A 51 -1.69 21.20 -22.44
CA ALA A 51 -0.30 20.91 -22.09
C ALA A 51 0.72 21.62 -23.00
N ALA A 52 0.35 21.97 -24.24
CA ALA A 52 1.25 22.69 -25.16
C ALA A 52 1.46 24.13 -24.68
N ALA A 53 0.37 24.84 -24.42
CA ALA A 53 0.44 26.20 -23.88
C ALA A 53 1.15 26.27 -22.52
N ALA A 54 0.96 25.26 -21.67
CA ALA A 54 1.66 25.18 -20.38
C ALA A 54 3.17 25.00 -20.56
N ILE A 55 3.63 24.19 -21.52
CA ILE A 55 5.06 24.04 -21.82
C ILE A 55 5.64 25.35 -22.34
N ASP A 56 5.00 25.96 -23.33
CA ASP A 56 5.49 27.18 -23.98
C ASP A 56 5.64 28.36 -23.01
N ASN A 57 4.79 28.44 -22.00
CA ASN A 57 4.78 29.57 -21.06
C ASN A 57 5.48 29.28 -19.71
N MET A 58 5.53 28.03 -19.28
CA MET A 58 6.06 27.68 -17.95
C MET A 58 7.44 27.04 -17.98
N ASN A 59 7.90 26.54 -19.15
CA ASN A 59 9.25 25.99 -19.23
C ASN A 59 10.28 27.12 -19.09
N GLU A 60 11.30 26.89 -18.23
CA GLU A 60 12.33 27.89 -17.89
C GLU A 60 11.80 29.11 -17.12
N SER A 61 10.55 29.10 -16.65
CA SER A 61 10.03 30.11 -15.75
C SER A 61 10.56 29.94 -14.32
N GLU A 62 10.51 30.99 -13.53
CA GLU A 62 10.93 30.97 -12.13
C GLU A 62 9.73 30.72 -11.22
N LEU A 63 9.87 29.73 -10.29
CA LEU A 63 8.91 29.45 -9.25
C LEU A 63 9.62 29.32 -7.91
N PHE A 64 9.31 30.18 -6.95
CA PHE A 64 9.99 30.26 -5.62
C PHE A 64 11.51 30.35 -5.73
N GLY A 65 12.02 31.21 -6.63
CA GLY A 65 13.47 31.44 -6.78
C GLY A 65 14.23 30.32 -7.50
N ARG A 66 13.52 29.29 -8.02
CA ARG A 66 14.12 28.22 -8.83
C ARG A 66 13.53 28.18 -10.24
N THR A 67 14.39 27.95 -11.20
CA THR A 67 13.95 27.77 -12.59
C THR A 67 13.38 26.37 -12.79
N ILE A 68 12.10 26.30 -13.17
CA ILE A 68 11.41 25.04 -13.43
C ILE A 68 11.57 24.60 -14.87
N ARG A 69 11.56 23.30 -15.11
CA ARG A 69 11.58 22.69 -16.44
C ARG A 69 10.27 21.95 -16.69
N VAL A 70 9.52 22.36 -17.69
CA VAL A 70 8.23 21.76 -18.03
C VAL A 70 8.33 21.06 -19.37
N ASN A 71 8.02 19.77 -19.40
CA ASN A 71 8.03 18.96 -20.62
C ASN A 71 6.84 17.99 -20.62
N THR A 72 6.46 17.49 -21.81
CA THR A 72 5.54 16.35 -21.87
C THR A 72 6.12 15.16 -21.11
N ALA A 73 5.36 14.60 -20.19
CA ALA A 73 5.75 13.39 -19.52
C ALA A 73 5.92 12.29 -20.57
N LYS A 74 7.15 11.76 -20.70
CA LYS A 74 7.39 10.59 -21.54
C LYS A 74 6.56 9.44 -20.94
N PRO A 75 5.81 8.66 -21.77
CA PRO A 75 5.24 7.43 -21.25
C PRO A 75 6.38 6.65 -20.60
N MET A 76 6.16 6.18 -19.38
CA MET A 76 7.10 5.24 -18.78
C MET A 76 7.28 4.13 -19.81
N ARG A 77 8.47 4.03 -20.38
CA ARG A 77 8.87 2.84 -21.12
C ARG A 77 8.95 1.75 -20.06
N ILE A 78 7.86 0.99 -19.95
CA ILE A 78 7.97 -0.36 -19.42
C ILE A 78 9.01 -1.00 -20.33
N LYS A 79 10.21 -1.25 -19.82
CA LYS A 79 11.17 -2.10 -20.50
C LYS A 79 10.47 -3.45 -20.59
N GLU A 80 9.85 -3.73 -21.73
CA GLU A 80 9.43 -5.09 -22.08
C GLU A 80 10.69 -5.95 -21.97
N GLY A 81 10.74 -6.75 -20.91
CA GLY A 81 11.87 -7.64 -20.62
C GLY A 81 12.33 -7.67 -19.17
N SER A 82 11.93 -6.73 -18.31
CA SER A 82 12.20 -6.82 -16.88
C SER A 82 10.89 -7.06 -16.13
N SER A 83 10.55 -8.33 -15.94
CA SER A 83 9.53 -8.76 -14.96
C SER A 83 10.09 -8.73 -13.53
N ARG A 84 11.21 -8.04 -13.29
CA ARG A 84 11.80 -7.89 -11.97
C ARG A 84 11.13 -6.73 -11.23
N PRO A 85 10.61 -6.97 -10.03
CA PRO A 85 10.08 -5.95 -9.16
C PRO A 85 11.15 -4.91 -8.79
N VAL A 86 10.76 -3.68 -8.45
CA VAL A 86 11.67 -2.57 -8.09
C VAL A 86 12.63 -2.93 -6.94
N TRP A 87 12.24 -3.84 -6.04
CA TRP A 87 13.09 -4.36 -4.95
C TRP A 87 14.17 -5.37 -5.40
N SER A 88 14.21 -5.76 -6.67
CA SER A 88 15.31 -6.51 -7.27
C SER A 88 16.32 -5.62 -7.99
N ASP A 89 16.20 -4.30 -7.87
CA ASP A 89 17.16 -3.34 -8.37
C ASP A 89 18.37 -3.31 -7.42
N ASP A 90 19.59 -3.34 -7.95
CA ASP A 90 20.83 -3.44 -7.17
C ASP A 90 20.98 -2.31 -6.15
N ASP A 91 20.51 -1.11 -6.48
CA ASP A 91 20.53 0.04 -5.57
C ASP A 91 19.55 -0.13 -4.40
N TRP A 92 18.40 -0.75 -4.63
CA TRP A 92 17.43 -1.04 -3.58
C TRP A 92 17.93 -2.19 -2.68
N LEU A 93 18.43 -3.28 -3.29
CA LEU A 93 19.00 -4.42 -2.57
C LEU A 93 20.17 -3.99 -1.69
N LYS A 94 21.07 -3.14 -2.20
CA LYS A 94 22.22 -2.63 -1.46
C LYS A 94 21.81 -1.74 -0.29
N LYS A 95 20.73 -0.94 -0.46
CA LYS A 95 20.21 -0.03 0.57
C LYS A 95 19.45 -0.74 1.67
N PHE A 96 18.73 -1.82 1.36
CA PHE A 96 17.81 -2.50 2.29
C PHE A 96 18.20 -3.94 2.65
N SER A 97 18.99 -4.65 1.86
CA SER A 97 19.47 -6.01 2.15
C SER A 97 20.98 -6.14 2.29
N GLY A 98 21.75 -5.14 1.84
CA GLY A 98 23.21 -5.15 1.85
C GLY A 98 23.85 -6.11 0.84
N LYS A 99 23.09 -6.64 -0.13
CA LYS A 99 23.56 -7.57 -1.17
C LYS A 99 23.19 -7.07 -2.56
N THR A 100 23.99 -7.40 -3.57
CA THR A 100 23.72 -7.15 -4.99
C THR A 100 22.98 -8.34 -5.64
N THR A 101 22.37 -8.12 -6.83
CA THR A 101 21.68 -9.16 -7.59
C THR A 101 22.57 -10.35 -7.94
N GLU A 102 23.84 -10.10 -8.23
CA GLU A 102 24.82 -11.16 -8.55
C GLU A 102 25.12 -12.06 -7.34
N GLU A 103 25.14 -11.50 -6.13
CA GLU A 103 25.32 -12.26 -4.90
C GLU A 103 24.09 -13.09 -4.53
N ALA A 104 22.88 -12.60 -4.86
CA ALA A 104 21.62 -13.32 -4.62
C ALA A 104 21.41 -14.47 -5.62
N GLU A 105 21.83 -14.33 -6.87
CA GLU A 105 21.76 -15.38 -7.90
C GLU A 105 22.80 -16.49 -7.66
N ALA A 106 23.97 -16.17 -7.11
CA ALA A 106 24.99 -17.17 -6.76
C ALA A 106 24.54 -18.09 -5.60
N GLU A 107 23.75 -17.61 -4.63
CA GLU A 107 23.19 -18.42 -3.56
C GLU A 107 22.05 -19.36 -4.05
N ALA A 108 21.33 -18.99 -5.11
CA ALA A 108 20.24 -19.79 -5.67
C ALA A 108 20.68 -20.95 -6.60
N ALA A 109 21.91 -20.88 -7.14
CA ALA A 109 22.45 -21.88 -8.08
C ALA A 109 23.28 -23.00 -7.42
N GLY A 110 23.49 -22.98 -6.12
CA GLY A 110 24.36 -23.90 -5.37
C GLY A 110 23.60 -24.91 -4.50
N GLY A 111 22.82 -25.79 -5.11
CA GLY A 111 22.12 -26.85 -4.39
C GLY A 111 22.23 -28.21 -5.08
N GLU A 112 23.30 -28.96 -4.86
CA GLU A 112 23.27 -30.42 -4.67
C GLU A 112 24.57 -31.00 -4.12
N THR A 113 24.39 -31.80 -3.06
CA THR A 113 25.17 -32.93 -2.52
C THR A 113 26.61 -32.71 -2.00
N THR A 114 26.95 -32.99 -0.77
CA THR A 114 27.12 -34.27 -0.06
C THR A 114 27.53 -34.05 1.39
N ASN A 115 27.09 -34.92 2.28
CA ASN A 115 27.48 -35.06 3.69
C ASN A 115 29.01 -35.22 3.88
N THR A 116 29.61 -34.46 4.77
CA THR A 116 30.58 -35.00 5.76
C THR A 116 30.73 -34.01 6.92
N ALA A 117 30.58 -34.52 8.13
CA ALA A 117 30.70 -33.81 9.38
C ALA A 117 32.12 -33.28 9.64
N THR A 118 32.23 -32.00 10.03
CA THR A 118 33.22 -31.59 11.04
C THR A 118 32.73 -30.28 11.70
N GLN A 119 32.68 -30.30 13.01
CA GLN A 119 32.38 -29.16 13.88
C GLN A 119 33.44 -28.06 13.72
N GLU A 120 32.99 -26.80 13.64
CA GLU A 120 33.44 -25.68 14.49
C GLU A 120 32.95 -24.35 13.88
N GLY A 121 32.29 -23.51 14.71
CA GLY A 121 32.13 -22.08 14.47
C GLY A 121 30.82 -21.66 13.82
N GLU A 122 29.70 -21.62 14.58
CA GLU A 122 28.49 -20.91 14.18
C GLU A 122 28.77 -19.41 13.95
N PRO A 123 28.57 -18.88 12.72
CA PRO A 123 28.41 -17.43 12.56
C PRO A 123 27.05 -17.01 13.16
N PRO A 124 26.92 -15.80 13.74
CA PRO A 124 25.69 -15.40 14.43
C PRO A 124 24.50 -15.47 13.47
N ALA A 125 23.52 -16.27 13.84
CA ALA A 125 22.25 -16.41 13.12
C ALA A 125 21.71 -15.02 12.78
N LYS A 126 21.55 -14.73 11.48
CA LYS A 126 20.76 -13.58 11.01
C LYS A 126 19.39 -13.69 11.69
N LYS A 127 19.06 -12.76 12.58
CA LYS A 127 17.72 -12.65 13.17
C LYS A 127 16.74 -12.57 12.00
N GLY A 128 16.01 -13.65 11.72
CA GLY A 128 14.89 -13.65 10.80
C GLY A 128 13.97 -12.49 11.20
N ARG A 129 13.54 -11.67 10.27
CA ARG A 129 12.55 -10.62 10.56
C ARG A 129 11.34 -11.32 11.16
N VAL A 130 11.11 -11.09 12.44
CA VAL A 130 9.92 -11.61 13.12
C VAL A 130 8.73 -10.90 12.50
N ASN A 131 7.76 -11.65 12.00
CA ASN A 131 6.54 -11.08 11.46
C ASN A 131 5.81 -10.27 12.54
N PRO A 132 5.54 -8.98 12.37
CA PRO A 132 4.92 -8.16 13.40
C PRO A 132 3.51 -8.65 13.68
N GLN A 133 3.08 -8.47 14.93
CA GLN A 133 1.73 -8.78 15.36
C GLN A 133 1.00 -7.50 15.75
N VAL A 134 -0.22 -7.36 15.28
CA VAL A 134 -1.06 -6.19 15.57
C VAL A 134 -2.41 -6.62 16.14
N TYR A 135 -3.07 -5.71 16.86
CA TYR A 135 -4.40 -5.93 17.41
C TYR A 135 -5.40 -4.85 16.97
N MET A 136 -6.66 -5.23 17.01
CA MET A 136 -7.80 -4.32 16.87
C MET A 136 -8.87 -4.68 17.90
N ASP A 137 -9.28 -3.73 18.71
CA ASP A 137 -10.41 -3.84 19.64
C ASP A 137 -11.69 -3.42 18.93
N ILE A 138 -12.65 -4.32 18.88
CA ILE A 138 -13.89 -4.14 18.13
C ILE A 138 -15.06 -3.81 19.05
N LYS A 139 -15.86 -2.83 18.62
CA LYS A 139 -17.19 -2.54 19.19
C LYS A 139 -18.28 -2.75 18.15
N ILE A 140 -19.37 -3.38 18.56
CA ILE A 140 -20.60 -3.53 17.76
C ILE A 140 -21.69 -2.70 18.42
N GLY A 141 -22.14 -1.67 17.72
CA GLY A 141 -22.93 -0.59 18.33
C GLY A 141 -22.13 0.09 19.45
N ASN A 142 -22.64 0.04 20.67
CA ASN A 142 -21.98 0.60 21.87
C ASN A 142 -21.31 -0.45 22.76
N LYS A 143 -21.37 -1.74 22.38
CA LYS A 143 -20.84 -2.83 23.20
C LYS A 143 -19.47 -3.29 22.69
N PRO A 144 -18.48 -3.50 23.57
CA PRO A 144 -17.23 -4.16 23.19
C PRO A 144 -17.54 -5.59 22.75
N ALA A 145 -17.00 -6.00 21.60
CA ALA A 145 -17.16 -7.34 21.05
C ALA A 145 -15.95 -8.23 21.35
N GLY A 146 -14.77 -7.64 21.47
CA GLY A 146 -13.50 -8.35 21.76
C GLY A 146 -12.35 -7.81 20.95
N ARG A 147 -11.23 -8.53 21.02
CA ARG A 147 -9.97 -8.18 20.35
C ARG A 147 -9.69 -9.16 19.21
N LEU A 148 -9.27 -8.62 18.08
CA LEU A 148 -8.67 -9.35 16.98
C LEU A 148 -7.15 -9.23 17.07
N ARG A 149 -6.43 -10.31 16.88
CA ARG A 149 -4.97 -10.32 16.81
C ARG A 149 -4.52 -10.94 15.51
N PHE A 150 -3.64 -10.25 14.80
CA PHE A 150 -3.15 -10.64 13.49
C PHE A 150 -1.64 -10.78 13.49
N VAL A 151 -1.12 -11.74 12.73
CA VAL A 151 0.27 -11.78 12.31
C VAL A 151 0.37 -11.20 10.89
N LEU A 152 1.28 -10.28 10.66
CA LEU A 152 1.50 -9.67 9.35
C LEU A 152 2.66 -10.38 8.65
N ARG A 153 2.49 -10.73 7.39
CA ARG A 153 3.45 -11.50 6.60
C ARG A 153 4.53 -10.59 5.99
N ALA A 154 5.27 -9.88 6.86
CA ALA A 154 6.40 -9.04 6.46
C ALA A 154 7.55 -9.82 5.82
N ASP A 155 7.58 -11.13 5.98
CA ASP A 155 8.48 -12.06 5.31
C ASP A 155 8.22 -12.16 3.80
N ILE A 156 6.96 -11.97 3.36
CA ILE A 156 6.54 -12.14 1.96
C ILE A 156 6.10 -10.82 1.33
N VAL A 157 5.38 -9.97 2.07
CA VAL A 157 4.83 -8.68 1.61
C VAL A 157 5.19 -7.57 2.60
N PRO A 158 6.49 -7.22 2.72
CA PRO A 158 6.98 -6.28 3.73
C PRO A 158 6.38 -4.88 3.60
N MET A 159 6.15 -4.37 2.40
CA MET A 159 5.58 -3.02 2.22
C MET A 159 4.10 -2.98 2.64
N THR A 160 3.32 -3.98 2.24
CA THR A 160 1.90 -4.06 2.58
C THR A 160 1.71 -4.29 4.07
N ALA A 161 2.53 -5.15 4.68
CA ALA A 161 2.55 -5.39 6.11
C ALA A 161 2.91 -4.13 6.91
N GLU A 162 3.94 -3.39 6.48
CA GLU A 162 4.36 -2.14 7.12
C GLU A 162 3.31 -1.05 7.02
N ASN A 163 2.66 -0.89 5.86
CA ASN A 163 1.53 0.03 5.73
C ASN A 163 0.44 -0.26 6.78
N PHE A 164 0.05 -1.51 6.93
CA PHE A 164 -0.97 -1.90 7.89
C PHE A 164 -0.54 -1.72 9.34
N ARG A 165 0.71 -2.09 9.69
CA ARG A 165 1.30 -1.90 11.01
C ARG A 165 1.28 -0.43 11.43
N CYS A 166 1.80 0.46 10.58
CA CYS A 166 1.83 1.90 10.83
C CYS A 166 0.42 2.50 10.98
N LEU A 167 -0.58 1.99 10.24
CA LEU A 167 -1.96 2.42 10.36
C LEU A 167 -2.62 1.92 11.65
N CYS A 168 -2.18 0.79 12.20
CA CYS A 168 -2.59 0.32 13.52
C CYS A 168 -1.96 1.16 14.64
N THR A 169 -0.68 1.50 14.55
CA THR A 169 0.07 2.25 15.59
C THR A 169 -0.19 3.76 15.56
N HIS A 170 -0.73 4.29 14.46
CA HIS A 170 -0.93 5.74 14.25
C HIS A 170 0.37 6.56 14.21
N GLU A 171 1.52 5.95 14.06
CA GLU A 171 2.83 6.64 14.10
C GLU A 171 3.03 7.70 13.01
N LYS A 172 2.24 7.64 11.93
CA LYS A 172 2.22 8.66 10.86
C LYS A 172 1.19 9.78 11.11
N GLY A 173 0.57 9.83 12.31
CA GLY A 173 -0.44 10.82 12.67
C GLY A 173 -1.86 10.50 12.16
N PHE A 174 -2.08 9.37 11.52
CA PHE A 174 -3.38 8.87 11.07
C PHE A 174 -3.41 7.34 11.09
N GLY A 175 -4.59 6.76 11.10
CA GLY A 175 -4.74 5.31 11.11
C GLY A 175 -6.15 4.83 11.42
N PHE A 176 -6.28 3.56 11.81
CA PHE A 176 -7.54 2.85 11.87
C PHE A 176 -8.41 3.13 13.10
N LYS A 177 -7.85 3.66 14.19
CA LYS A 177 -8.60 3.93 15.42
C LYS A 177 -9.79 4.87 15.15
N GLY A 178 -10.98 4.45 15.56
CA GLY A 178 -12.23 5.18 15.33
C GLY A 178 -12.89 4.92 13.97
N SER A 179 -12.21 4.24 13.04
CA SER A 179 -12.80 3.86 11.75
C SER A 179 -13.79 2.69 11.89
N SER A 180 -14.60 2.46 10.87
CA SER A 180 -15.63 1.44 10.89
C SER A 180 -15.48 0.43 9.75
N PHE A 181 -16.01 -0.77 9.98
CA PHE A 181 -16.26 -1.75 8.92
C PHE A 181 -17.56 -1.33 8.22
N HIS A 182 -17.40 -0.68 7.07
CA HIS A 182 -18.50 -0.07 6.31
C HIS A 182 -19.25 -1.07 5.42
N ARG A 183 -18.62 -2.22 5.12
CA ARG A 183 -19.21 -3.28 4.28
C ARG A 183 -18.93 -4.64 4.87
N ILE A 184 -19.98 -5.39 5.21
CA ILE A 184 -19.91 -6.74 5.77
C ILE A 184 -20.87 -7.63 5.02
N ILE A 185 -20.35 -8.67 4.37
CA ILE A 185 -21.15 -9.66 3.65
C ILE A 185 -20.89 -11.03 4.29
N PRO A 186 -21.94 -11.67 4.84
CA PRO A 186 -21.84 -13.02 5.41
C PRO A 186 -21.30 -14.03 4.40
N GLN A 187 -20.49 -14.97 4.87
CA GLN A 187 -19.84 -16.01 4.06
C GLN A 187 -18.94 -15.45 2.96
N PHE A 188 -18.42 -14.25 3.16
CA PHE A 188 -17.47 -13.63 2.25
C PHE A 188 -16.41 -12.83 3.01
N MET A 189 -16.73 -11.61 3.50
CA MET A 189 -15.71 -10.77 4.14
C MET A 189 -16.31 -9.62 4.97
N CYS A 190 -15.47 -9.06 5.87
CA CYS A 190 -15.70 -7.80 6.57
C CYS A 190 -14.68 -6.76 6.06
N GLN A 191 -15.15 -5.70 5.41
CA GLN A 191 -14.30 -4.66 4.82
C GLN A 191 -14.33 -3.38 5.66
N GLY A 192 -13.14 -2.84 5.93
CA GLY A 192 -12.93 -1.60 6.70
C GLY A 192 -11.70 -0.82 6.20
N GLY A 193 -11.17 0.04 7.05
CA GLY A 193 -9.93 0.78 6.77
C GLY A 193 -10.13 2.13 6.07
N ASP A 194 -11.36 2.54 5.77
CA ASP A 194 -11.66 3.90 5.37
C ASP A 194 -11.79 4.80 6.61
N PHE A 195 -10.68 5.34 7.07
CA PHE A 195 -10.63 6.24 8.23
C PHE A 195 -10.89 7.71 7.88
N THR A 196 -11.04 8.05 6.60
CA THR A 196 -11.30 9.42 6.14
C THR A 196 -12.80 9.69 5.93
N ASN A 197 -13.48 8.85 5.16
CA ASN A 197 -14.87 9.04 4.77
C ASN A 197 -15.83 8.03 5.43
N HIS A 198 -15.32 6.93 5.98
CA HIS A 198 -16.07 5.87 6.67
C HIS A 198 -17.16 5.18 5.82
N ASN A 199 -17.08 5.27 4.49
CA ASN A 199 -18.09 4.75 3.55
C ASN A 199 -17.51 3.93 2.40
N GLY A 200 -16.18 3.73 2.36
CA GLY A 200 -15.49 2.97 1.33
C GLY A 200 -14.95 3.79 0.16
N THR A 201 -15.14 5.12 0.17
CA THR A 201 -14.64 6.01 -0.89
C THR A 201 -13.31 6.65 -0.57
N GLY A 202 -12.85 6.54 0.68
CA GLY A 202 -11.66 7.20 1.19
C GLY A 202 -10.55 6.24 1.61
N GLY A 203 -9.71 6.73 2.52
CA GLY A 203 -8.50 6.06 2.98
C GLY A 203 -7.26 6.45 2.18
N LYS A 204 -6.11 6.34 2.82
CA LYS A 204 -4.79 6.57 2.20
C LYS A 204 -3.75 5.68 2.85
N SER A 205 -2.70 5.32 2.10
CA SER A 205 -1.57 4.56 2.63
C SER A 205 -0.54 5.48 3.30
N ILE A 206 0.46 4.88 3.94
CA ILE A 206 1.63 5.61 4.47
C ILE A 206 2.57 6.09 3.35
N TYR A 207 2.44 5.54 2.15
CA TYR A 207 3.25 5.84 0.96
C TYR A 207 2.63 6.93 0.07
N GLY A 208 1.44 7.43 0.42
CA GLY A 208 0.65 8.35 -0.36
C GLY A 208 -0.79 7.88 -0.51
N ARG A 209 -1.51 8.44 -1.49
CA ARG A 209 -2.93 8.11 -1.68
C ARG A 209 -3.14 6.62 -2.03
N LYS A 210 -2.26 6.07 -2.88
CA LYS A 210 -2.29 4.67 -3.35
C LYS A 210 -0.87 4.13 -3.51
N PHE A 211 -0.72 2.79 -3.47
CA PHE A 211 0.52 2.08 -3.77
C PHE A 211 0.24 0.80 -4.56
N ASP A 212 1.27 0.28 -5.22
CA ASP A 212 1.17 -0.83 -6.14
C ASP A 212 0.91 -2.17 -5.43
N ASP A 213 0.40 -3.16 -6.17
CA ASP A 213 0.28 -4.52 -5.71
C ASP A 213 1.68 -5.13 -5.54
N GLU A 214 2.05 -5.49 -4.30
CA GLU A 214 3.39 -5.93 -3.98
C GLU A 214 3.70 -7.30 -4.61
N ASN A 215 2.86 -8.31 -4.35
CA ASN A 215 2.86 -9.60 -5.01
C ASN A 215 1.56 -10.37 -4.69
N PHE A 216 1.36 -11.53 -5.35
CA PHE A 216 0.23 -12.43 -5.16
C PHE A 216 0.67 -13.86 -4.77
N VAL A 217 1.78 -13.98 -4.04
CA VAL A 217 2.32 -15.27 -3.56
C VAL A 217 1.34 -15.91 -2.59
N LEU A 218 0.85 -15.13 -1.60
CA LEU A 218 -0.17 -15.59 -0.66
C LEU A 218 -1.53 -15.64 -1.34
N LYS A 219 -2.32 -16.67 -0.99
CA LYS A 219 -3.61 -16.96 -1.58
C LYS A 219 -4.72 -16.92 -0.54
N HIS A 220 -5.96 -16.71 -1.00
CA HIS A 220 -7.16 -16.69 -0.15
C HIS A 220 -7.65 -18.11 0.12
N THR A 221 -7.04 -18.79 1.08
CA THR A 221 -7.25 -20.23 1.33
C THR A 221 -8.20 -20.54 2.47
N ALA A 222 -8.39 -19.59 3.40
CA ALA A 222 -9.10 -19.83 4.65
C ALA A 222 -9.81 -18.56 5.15
N PRO A 223 -10.80 -18.69 6.06
CA PRO A 223 -11.31 -17.56 6.82
C PRO A 223 -10.25 -16.98 7.76
N GLY A 224 -10.35 -15.68 8.06
CA GLY A 224 -9.42 -14.97 8.95
C GLY A 224 -8.21 -14.36 8.26
N GLN A 225 -8.12 -14.39 6.94
CA GLN A 225 -7.02 -13.75 6.20
C GLN A 225 -7.26 -12.26 6.00
N LEU A 226 -6.18 -11.47 6.17
CA LEU A 226 -6.15 -10.05 5.84
C LEU A 226 -5.75 -9.88 4.37
N SER A 227 -6.54 -9.12 3.62
CA SER A 227 -6.26 -8.81 2.23
C SER A 227 -6.59 -7.35 1.91
N MET A 228 -5.84 -6.75 0.99
CA MET A 228 -6.04 -5.36 0.58
C MET A 228 -7.28 -5.21 -0.29
N ALA A 229 -8.14 -4.28 0.07
CA ALA A 229 -9.19 -3.80 -0.82
C ALA A 229 -8.59 -2.78 -1.80
N ASN A 230 -8.97 -2.87 -3.07
CA ASN A 230 -8.51 -1.98 -4.12
C ASN A 230 -9.63 -1.62 -5.09
N SER A 231 -9.39 -0.68 -6.00
CA SER A 231 -10.29 -0.26 -7.08
C SER A 231 -9.74 -0.62 -8.47
N GLY A 232 -8.99 -1.70 -8.56
CA GLY A 232 -8.27 -2.19 -9.72
C GLY A 232 -6.79 -2.40 -9.41
N PRO A 233 -5.99 -2.88 -10.36
CA PRO A 233 -4.56 -3.11 -10.17
C PRO A 233 -3.82 -1.87 -9.67
N ASN A 234 -2.86 -2.08 -8.76
CA ASN A 234 -1.97 -1.02 -8.26
C ASN A 234 -2.72 0.18 -7.63
N SER A 235 -3.77 -0.12 -6.85
CA SER A 235 -4.59 0.92 -6.23
C SER A 235 -4.85 0.68 -4.74
N ASN A 236 -3.90 0.04 -4.04
CA ASN A 236 -3.97 -0.19 -2.61
C ASN A 236 -3.85 1.13 -1.84
N GLY A 237 -4.64 1.28 -0.79
CA GLY A 237 -4.59 2.43 0.12
C GLY A 237 -4.51 1.96 1.57
N SER A 238 -5.54 2.28 2.35
CA SER A 238 -5.70 1.77 3.72
C SER A 238 -6.84 0.77 3.86
N GLN A 239 -7.71 0.65 2.86
CA GLN A 239 -8.84 -0.26 2.96
C GLN A 239 -8.39 -1.71 2.87
N PHE A 240 -8.94 -2.54 3.73
CA PHE A 240 -8.66 -3.95 3.84
C PHE A 240 -9.94 -4.74 4.11
N PHE A 241 -9.86 -6.04 3.97
CA PHE A 241 -10.93 -6.92 4.41
C PHE A 241 -10.37 -8.15 5.15
N ILE A 242 -11.20 -8.68 6.02
CA ILE A 242 -10.99 -9.94 6.73
C ILE A 242 -11.91 -10.97 6.09
N THR A 243 -11.37 -12.06 5.58
CA THR A 243 -12.17 -13.13 4.99
C THR A 243 -12.97 -13.87 6.08
N THR A 244 -14.23 -14.20 5.80
CA THR A 244 -15.05 -15.06 6.68
C THR A 244 -15.27 -16.45 6.09
N ASP A 245 -14.83 -16.66 4.86
CA ASP A 245 -14.82 -17.94 4.18
C ASP A 245 -13.63 -18.00 3.20
N LYS A 246 -13.42 -19.13 2.51
CA LYS A 246 -12.46 -19.26 1.41
C LYS A 246 -12.92 -18.41 0.23
N THR A 247 -12.01 -17.58 -0.31
CA THR A 247 -12.32 -16.60 -1.37
C THR A 247 -11.30 -16.66 -2.52
N ASP A 248 -11.05 -17.86 -3.05
CA ASP A 248 -10.04 -18.12 -4.08
C ASP A 248 -10.23 -17.35 -5.40
N TRP A 249 -11.44 -16.90 -5.71
CA TRP A 249 -11.72 -16.02 -6.86
C TRP A 249 -11.11 -14.60 -6.77
N LEU A 250 -10.56 -14.24 -5.60
CA LEU A 250 -9.84 -12.98 -5.37
C LEU A 250 -8.33 -13.12 -5.62
N ASP A 251 -7.82 -14.33 -5.82
CA ASP A 251 -6.41 -14.58 -6.06
C ASP A 251 -5.92 -13.86 -7.32
N GLY A 252 -4.73 -13.26 -7.21
CA GLY A 252 -4.16 -12.46 -8.30
C GLY A 252 -4.79 -11.08 -8.51
N LYS A 253 -5.75 -10.70 -7.65
CA LYS A 253 -6.44 -9.39 -7.72
C LYS A 253 -6.27 -8.57 -6.44
N HIS A 254 -6.15 -9.24 -5.30
CA HIS A 254 -6.01 -8.62 -3.99
C HIS A 254 -4.81 -9.20 -3.25
N VAL A 255 -3.99 -8.36 -2.66
CA VAL A 255 -2.77 -8.78 -1.96
C VAL A 255 -3.14 -9.27 -0.56
N VAL A 256 -2.93 -10.56 -0.30
CA VAL A 256 -3.02 -11.13 1.06
C VAL A 256 -1.75 -10.79 1.82
N PHE A 257 -1.88 -10.29 3.06
CA PHE A 257 -0.72 -9.80 3.82
C PHE A 257 -0.72 -10.17 5.30
N GLY A 258 -1.69 -10.93 5.79
CA GLY A 258 -1.71 -11.36 7.18
C GLY A 258 -2.79 -12.39 7.48
N ASP A 259 -2.69 -12.96 8.66
CA ASP A 259 -3.60 -13.99 9.16
C ASP A 259 -4.06 -13.66 10.58
N LEU A 260 -5.33 -13.93 10.86
CA LEU A 260 -5.91 -13.84 12.20
C LEU A 260 -5.40 -15.01 13.06
N VAL A 261 -4.77 -14.69 14.17
CA VAL A 261 -4.29 -15.71 15.14
C VAL A 261 -5.20 -15.85 16.34
N GLU A 262 -5.98 -14.81 16.66
CA GLU A 262 -6.91 -14.82 17.80
C GLU A 262 -8.12 -13.92 17.51
N GLY A 263 -9.33 -14.33 17.98
CA GLY A 263 -10.53 -13.53 17.85
C GLY A 263 -11.46 -13.94 16.70
N MET A 264 -11.44 -15.19 16.24
CA MET A 264 -12.36 -15.67 15.20
C MET A 264 -13.83 -15.57 15.63
N ASP A 265 -14.12 -15.73 16.90
CA ASP A 265 -15.44 -15.52 17.50
C ASP A 265 -15.91 -14.06 17.32
N VAL A 266 -15.00 -13.10 17.48
CA VAL A 266 -15.27 -11.67 17.23
C VAL A 266 -15.55 -11.44 15.74
N VAL A 267 -14.78 -12.05 14.82
CA VAL A 267 -15.03 -11.97 13.37
C VAL A 267 -16.43 -12.53 13.05
N ARG A 268 -16.82 -13.64 13.67
CA ARG A 268 -18.15 -14.22 13.48
C ARG A 268 -19.27 -13.31 14.04
N ALA A 269 -19.02 -12.65 15.17
CA ALA A 269 -19.96 -11.66 15.71
C ALA A 269 -20.10 -10.42 14.81
N MET A 270 -19.00 -9.98 14.15
CA MET A 270 -19.00 -8.93 13.14
C MET A 270 -19.78 -9.39 11.90
N GLU A 271 -19.50 -10.59 11.38
CA GLU A 271 -20.18 -11.19 10.24
C GLU A 271 -21.70 -11.27 10.43
N ALA A 272 -22.16 -11.58 11.64
CA ALA A 272 -23.58 -11.63 11.99
C ALA A 272 -24.28 -10.26 11.85
N GLN A 273 -23.53 -9.16 11.88
CA GLN A 273 -24.06 -7.82 11.60
C GLN A 273 -24.17 -7.53 10.09
N GLY A 274 -23.65 -8.39 9.24
CA GLY A 274 -23.66 -8.22 7.80
C GLY A 274 -25.01 -8.44 7.16
N SER A 275 -25.11 -8.07 5.89
CA SER A 275 -26.27 -8.27 5.03
C SER A 275 -25.81 -8.60 3.60
N LYS A 276 -26.73 -9.07 2.75
CA LYS A 276 -26.43 -9.42 1.36
C LYS A 276 -26.00 -8.21 0.51
N ASP A 277 -26.51 -7.03 0.84
CA ASP A 277 -26.15 -5.75 0.21
C ASP A 277 -24.88 -5.14 0.81
N GLY A 278 -24.33 -5.76 1.84
CA GLY A 278 -23.09 -5.36 2.50
C GLY A 278 -23.27 -4.29 3.58
N LYS A 279 -24.45 -3.73 3.79
CA LYS A 279 -24.67 -2.71 4.82
C LYS A 279 -24.79 -3.37 6.21
N PRO A 280 -23.94 -2.99 7.18
CA PRO A 280 -24.03 -3.55 8.53
C PRO A 280 -25.32 -3.15 9.25
N LYS A 281 -25.93 -4.10 9.97
CA LYS A 281 -27.14 -3.86 10.81
C LYS A 281 -26.85 -2.92 11.97
N GLN A 282 -25.66 -3.03 12.56
CA GLN A 282 -25.14 -2.15 13.58
C GLN A 282 -23.74 -1.66 13.18
N LYS A 283 -23.37 -0.47 13.62
CA LYS A 283 -22.04 0.08 13.35
C LYS A 283 -20.98 -0.78 14.04
N VAL A 284 -20.01 -1.27 13.27
CA VAL A 284 -18.84 -2.03 13.75
C VAL A 284 -17.63 -1.11 13.68
N ILE A 285 -17.00 -0.84 14.82
CA ILE A 285 -15.96 0.19 14.96
C ILE A 285 -14.70 -0.42 15.52
N ILE A 286 -13.54 -0.02 15.00
CA ILE A 286 -12.22 -0.24 15.60
C ILE A 286 -12.05 0.79 16.71
N SER A 287 -12.29 0.40 17.97
CA SER A 287 -12.21 1.33 19.10
C SER A 287 -10.79 1.62 19.54
N ASP A 288 -9.89 0.65 19.36
CA ASP A 288 -8.46 0.77 19.59
C ASP A 288 -7.70 -0.18 18.68
N CYS A 289 -6.45 0.13 18.40
CA CYS A 289 -5.57 -0.71 17.61
C CYS A 289 -4.10 -0.35 17.91
N GLY A 290 -3.19 -1.29 17.66
CA GLY A 290 -1.77 -1.12 17.89
C GLY A 290 -0.97 -2.35 17.51
N GLU A 291 0.31 -2.34 17.84
CA GLU A 291 1.24 -3.45 17.67
C GLU A 291 1.47 -4.15 19.00
N TYR A 292 1.70 -5.45 18.96
CA TYR A 292 2.22 -6.21 20.11
C TYR A 292 3.76 -6.12 20.11
N GLU A 293 4.32 -5.74 21.25
CA GLU A 293 5.75 -5.81 21.51
C GLU A 293 6.24 -7.25 21.74
#